data_2c267db3dfc7c08efeaf6a49cf6dba09
#
_entry.id   2c267db3dfc7c08efeaf6a49cf6dba09
#
_cell.length_a   1.000
_cell.length_b   1.000
_cell.length_c   1.000
_cell.angle_alpha   90.00
_cell.angle_beta   90.00
_cell.angle_gamma   90.00
#
_symmetry.space_group_name_H-M   'P 1'
#
loop_
_entity.id
_entity.type
_entity.pdbx_description
1 polymer ?
#
loop_
_entity_poly.entity_id
_entity_poly.type
_entity_poly.pdbx_seq_one_letter_code
_entity_poly.pdbx_strand_id
1 'polypeptide(L)'
;MTYRWLFAAAMLLPGGAQAQWLNYSPSGTPMKDGKPDLSAPAPRGADGKPDLTGVWAHEKTSAAEFKRMLGPAYEKESRSALLGMELEVVHKYGLNVFADMKPGESLLTPAGEAAMKKRAAEQRVDNVCHGEYGWPVAGLLAEPFKLVQAPKETMILYEVDGLHRQIFADGRQFPDEFEFPAYLGYSIGRWDGDTFVVETRGFNDRTPIDGMGHPRSEAMHVTERYHRRDFGHLDTEVTFDDPTLYTRTFTVKIAYDLIPSYDIFEMFCTQNEKDRAHMVK
;
A
#
# COMPACT_ATOMS: atom_id res chain seq x y z
N MET A 1 -53.27 4.96 52.38
CA MET A 1 -53.00 5.46 51.02
C MET A 1 -51.53 5.23 50.70
N THR A 2 -51.23 4.15 50.02
CA THR A 2 -49.83 3.75 49.70
C THR A 2 -49.58 3.98 48.22
N TYR A 3 -48.76 4.98 47.92
CA TYR A 3 -48.32 5.27 46.54
C TYR A 3 -47.22 4.27 46.14
N ARG A 4 -47.52 3.37 45.18
CA ARG A 4 -46.53 2.52 44.50
C ARG A 4 -45.95 3.29 43.31
N TRP A 5 -44.68 3.67 43.43
CA TRP A 5 -43.90 4.21 42.31
C TRP A 5 -43.49 3.08 41.38
N LEU A 6 -44.03 3.05 40.18
CA LEU A 6 -43.57 2.20 39.11
C LEU A 6 -42.36 2.88 38.44
N PHE A 7 -41.17 2.35 38.70
CA PHE A 7 -39.97 2.70 37.91
C PHE A 7 -40.07 1.96 36.59
N ALA A 8 -40.35 2.69 35.50
CA ALA A 8 -40.15 2.23 34.14
C ALA A 8 -38.63 2.24 33.84
N ALA A 9 -38.00 1.08 33.85
CA ALA A 9 -36.64 0.92 33.35
C ALA A 9 -36.68 1.08 31.84
N ALA A 10 -36.29 2.24 31.33
CA ALA A 10 -35.98 2.42 29.92
C ALA A 10 -34.72 1.60 29.62
N MET A 11 -34.89 0.46 28.94
CA MET A 11 -33.80 -0.28 28.33
C MET A 11 -33.22 0.63 27.21
N LEU A 12 -32.12 1.28 27.54
CA LEU A 12 -31.21 1.84 26.52
C LEU A 12 -30.65 0.65 25.76
N LEU A 13 -31.26 0.33 24.63
CA LEU A 13 -30.63 -0.52 23.63
C LEU A 13 -29.28 0.16 23.29
N PRO A 14 -28.14 -0.55 23.37
CA PRO A 14 -26.91 -0.01 22.83
C PRO A 14 -27.17 0.19 21.34
N GLY A 15 -27.36 1.45 20.92
CA GLY A 15 -27.25 1.80 19.52
C GLY A 15 -25.90 1.27 19.07
N GLY A 16 -25.90 0.30 18.14
CA GLY A 16 -24.68 -0.19 17.56
C GLY A 16 -23.84 1.04 17.20
N ALA A 17 -22.59 1.08 17.63
CA ALA A 17 -21.64 2.07 17.19
C ALA A 17 -21.61 1.97 15.67
N GLN A 18 -22.41 2.80 15.01
CA GLN A 18 -22.33 2.95 13.56
C GLN A 18 -20.99 3.58 13.33
N ALA A 19 -20.20 2.96 12.44
CA ALA A 19 -18.95 3.52 12.01
C ALA A 19 -19.21 4.99 11.64
N GLN A 20 -18.32 5.86 12.04
CA GLN A 20 -18.42 7.32 11.92
C GLN A 20 -18.65 7.79 10.47
N TRP A 21 -18.50 6.88 9.51
CA TRP A 21 -18.59 7.09 8.08
C TRP A 21 -19.86 6.46 7.53
N LEU A 22 -20.62 7.26 6.83
CA LEU A 22 -21.81 6.80 6.14
C LEU A 22 -21.40 5.87 4.97
N ASN A 23 -22.15 4.79 4.77
CA ASN A 23 -22.07 4.01 3.53
C ASN A 23 -22.50 4.90 2.36
N TYR A 24 -21.55 5.59 1.76
CA TYR A 24 -21.75 6.50 0.65
C TYR A 24 -21.09 5.94 -0.61
N SER A 25 -21.90 5.64 -1.59
CA SER A 25 -21.38 5.34 -2.93
C SER A 25 -21.28 6.64 -3.72
N PRO A 26 -20.11 7.00 -4.26
CA PRO A 26 -19.94 8.18 -5.09
C PRO A 26 -20.98 8.22 -6.23
N SER A 27 -21.42 9.43 -6.61
CA SER A 27 -22.31 9.61 -7.74
C SER A 27 -21.67 9.03 -9.01
N GLY A 28 -22.47 8.30 -9.81
CA GLY A 28 -21.95 7.63 -11.01
C GLY A 28 -21.44 6.20 -10.78
N THR A 29 -21.46 5.69 -9.55
CA THR A 29 -21.18 4.28 -9.30
C THR A 29 -22.21 3.39 -10.03
N PRO A 30 -21.80 2.50 -10.95
CA PRO A 30 -22.69 1.54 -11.57
C PRO A 30 -23.33 0.65 -10.51
N MET A 31 -24.63 0.40 -10.64
CA MET A 31 -25.37 -0.41 -9.68
C MET A 31 -26.01 -1.61 -10.37
N LYS A 32 -25.94 -2.77 -9.73
CA LYS A 32 -26.60 -4.01 -10.12
C LYS A 32 -27.19 -4.66 -8.88
N ASP A 33 -28.48 -4.98 -8.94
CA ASP A 33 -29.21 -5.61 -7.83
C ASP A 33 -29.07 -4.85 -6.48
N GLY A 34 -29.03 -3.51 -6.55
CA GLY A 34 -28.89 -2.64 -5.38
C GLY A 34 -27.49 -2.55 -4.76
N LYS A 35 -26.48 -3.11 -5.42
CA LYS A 35 -25.08 -3.07 -5.01
C LYS A 35 -24.20 -2.48 -6.12
N PRO A 36 -23.01 -1.91 -5.78
CA PRO A 36 -22.04 -1.51 -6.80
C PRO A 36 -21.70 -2.66 -7.75
N ASP A 37 -21.80 -2.41 -9.06
CA ASP A 37 -21.37 -3.37 -10.08
C ASP A 37 -19.89 -3.17 -10.39
N LEU A 38 -19.04 -3.90 -9.68
CA LEU A 38 -17.58 -3.82 -9.83
C LEU A 38 -17.10 -4.37 -11.18
N SER A 39 -17.93 -5.16 -11.88
CA SER A 39 -17.61 -5.71 -13.21
C SER A 39 -18.06 -4.82 -14.37
N ALA A 40 -18.68 -3.66 -14.09
CA ALA A 40 -19.04 -2.70 -15.11
C ALA A 40 -17.80 -2.20 -15.87
N PRO A 41 -17.92 -1.69 -17.10
CA PRO A 41 -16.78 -1.15 -17.84
C PRO A 41 -16.02 -0.08 -17.07
N ALA A 42 -14.71 -0.04 -17.23
CA ALA A 42 -13.87 0.99 -16.62
C ALA A 42 -14.33 2.39 -17.03
N PRO A 43 -14.50 3.32 -16.07
CA PRO A 43 -14.87 4.70 -16.38
C PRO A 43 -13.75 5.38 -17.16
N ARG A 44 -14.11 6.40 -17.95
CA ARG A 44 -13.13 7.17 -18.74
C ARG A 44 -13.26 8.66 -18.40
N GLY A 45 -12.12 9.31 -18.32
CA GLY A 45 -12.02 10.77 -18.21
C GLY A 45 -12.43 11.48 -19.52
N ALA A 46 -12.46 12.80 -19.46
CA ALA A 46 -12.81 13.63 -20.62
C ALA A 46 -11.78 13.52 -21.77
N ASP A 47 -10.57 13.09 -21.49
CA ASP A 47 -9.50 12.80 -22.45
C ASP A 47 -9.62 11.40 -23.11
N GLY A 48 -10.64 10.63 -22.74
CA GLY A 48 -10.88 9.28 -23.21
C GLY A 48 -9.98 8.22 -22.55
N LYS A 49 -9.08 8.59 -21.65
CA LYS A 49 -8.26 7.65 -20.89
C LYS A 49 -9.06 7.03 -19.75
N PRO A 50 -8.70 5.81 -19.29
CA PRO A 50 -9.32 5.24 -18.10
C PRO A 50 -9.17 6.21 -16.92
N ASP A 51 -10.25 6.41 -16.16
CA ASP A 51 -10.19 7.14 -14.90
C ASP A 51 -9.73 6.17 -13.80
N LEU A 52 -8.58 6.44 -13.20
CA LEU A 52 -7.99 5.63 -12.12
C LEU A 52 -8.46 6.09 -10.73
N THR A 53 -9.24 7.17 -10.66
CA THR A 53 -9.72 7.75 -9.40
C THR A 53 -10.54 6.73 -8.61
N GLY A 54 -10.23 6.60 -7.32
CA GLY A 54 -10.93 5.70 -6.40
C GLY A 54 -10.11 5.36 -5.19
N VAL A 55 -10.74 4.69 -4.23
CA VAL A 55 -10.05 4.09 -3.08
C VAL A 55 -9.81 2.62 -3.38
N TRP A 56 -8.56 2.22 -3.29
CA TRP A 56 -8.08 0.91 -3.71
C TRP A 56 -7.43 0.17 -2.55
N ALA A 57 -7.75 -1.10 -2.41
CA ALA A 57 -7.04 -2.03 -1.54
C ALA A 57 -6.49 -3.19 -2.37
N HIS A 58 -5.32 -3.70 -2.04
CA HIS A 58 -4.78 -4.86 -2.73
C HIS A 58 -5.64 -6.11 -2.48
N GLU A 59 -5.67 -7.03 -3.42
CA GLU A 59 -6.27 -8.34 -3.22
C GLU A 59 -5.57 -9.07 -2.07
N LYS A 60 -6.35 -9.77 -1.26
CA LYS A 60 -5.83 -10.50 -0.09
C LYS A 60 -4.96 -11.68 -0.51
N THR A 61 -3.81 -11.81 0.13
CA THR A 61 -3.01 -13.02 0.02
C THR A 61 -3.63 -14.12 0.86
N SER A 62 -3.82 -15.31 0.28
CA SER A 62 -4.42 -16.42 0.99
C SER A 62 -3.51 -17.01 2.08
N ALA A 63 -4.10 -17.54 3.15
CA ALA A 63 -3.36 -18.26 4.20
C ALA A 63 -2.54 -19.43 3.62
N ALA A 64 -3.03 -20.08 2.56
CA ALA A 64 -2.30 -21.15 1.88
C ALA A 64 -1.00 -20.64 1.24
N GLU A 65 -1.05 -19.45 0.64
CA GLU A 65 0.13 -18.82 0.05
C GLU A 65 1.14 -18.40 1.11
N PHE A 66 0.71 -17.81 2.22
CA PHE A 66 1.61 -17.52 3.33
C PHE A 66 2.24 -18.79 3.93
N LYS A 67 1.47 -19.87 4.06
CA LYS A 67 2.04 -21.18 4.50
C LYS A 67 3.10 -21.70 3.53
N ARG A 68 2.89 -21.54 2.23
CA ARG A 68 3.88 -21.90 1.20
C ARG A 68 5.17 -21.09 1.36
N MET A 69 5.04 -19.76 1.58
CA MET A 69 6.17 -18.83 1.70
C MET A 69 6.97 -19.03 2.99
N LEU A 70 6.28 -19.13 4.11
CA LEU A 70 6.89 -19.12 5.44
C LEU A 70 7.18 -20.54 5.98
N GLY A 71 6.58 -21.57 5.39
CA GLY A 71 6.74 -22.94 5.86
C GLY A 71 6.46 -23.10 7.36
N PRO A 72 7.37 -23.72 8.12
CA PRO A 72 7.17 -23.92 9.57
C PRO A 72 7.08 -22.61 10.38
N ALA A 73 7.57 -21.50 9.86
CA ALA A 73 7.50 -20.21 10.54
C ALA A 73 6.10 -19.60 10.51
N TYR A 74 5.21 -20.05 9.61
CA TYR A 74 3.86 -19.49 9.46
C TYR A 74 3.09 -19.43 10.77
N GLU A 75 3.06 -20.50 11.54
CA GLU A 75 2.30 -20.57 12.80
C GLU A 75 2.79 -19.57 13.85
N LYS A 76 4.08 -19.27 13.84
CA LYS A 76 4.67 -18.25 14.71
C LYS A 76 4.37 -16.84 14.17
N GLU A 77 4.62 -16.63 12.91
CA GLU A 77 4.50 -15.30 12.28
C GLU A 77 3.03 -14.86 12.09
N SER A 78 2.10 -15.80 11.86
CA SER A 78 0.65 -15.48 11.81
C SER A 78 0.08 -15.01 13.14
N ARG A 79 0.75 -15.35 14.24
CA ARG A 79 0.37 -14.94 15.60
C ARG A 79 1.21 -13.78 16.13
N SER A 80 2.42 -13.64 15.62
CA SER A 80 3.24 -12.47 15.92
C SER A 80 2.80 -11.39 14.96
N ALA A 81 2.06 -10.43 15.50
CA ALA A 81 1.72 -9.25 14.74
C ALA A 81 2.98 -8.61 14.14
N LEU A 82 3.29 -8.91 12.89
CA LEU A 82 4.20 -8.08 12.13
C LEU A 82 3.54 -6.70 12.11
N LEU A 83 4.09 -5.72 12.79
CA LEU A 83 3.53 -4.37 12.94
C LEU A 83 2.16 -4.29 13.66
N GLY A 84 1.78 -5.29 14.48
CA GLY A 84 0.47 -5.29 15.16
C GLY A 84 -0.71 -5.67 14.27
N MET A 85 -0.47 -6.10 13.03
CA MET A 85 -1.50 -6.51 12.07
C MET A 85 -1.50 -8.01 11.84
N GLU A 86 -2.66 -8.58 11.52
CA GLU A 86 -2.75 -9.96 11.08
C GLU A 86 -2.00 -10.12 9.75
N LEU A 87 -1.20 -11.18 9.61
CA LEU A 87 -0.39 -11.42 8.40
C LEU A 87 -1.25 -11.41 7.12
N GLU A 88 -2.50 -11.88 7.21
CA GLU A 88 -3.42 -12.01 6.07
C GLU A 88 -3.91 -10.67 5.51
N VAL A 89 -3.70 -9.55 6.21
CA VAL A 89 -4.04 -8.23 5.71
C VAL A 89 -2.91 -7.56 4.94
N VAL A 90 -1.70 -8.14 4.95
CA VAL A 90 -0.55 -7.66 4.19
C VAL A 90 -0.46 -8.41 2.85
N HIS A 91 -0.14 -7.73 1.76
CA HIS A 91 0.10 -8.39 0.49
C HIS A 91 1.41 -9.20 0.53
N LYS A 92 1.45 -10.36 -0.14
CA LYS A 92 2.66 -11.23 -0.17
C LYS A 92 3.94 -10.49 -0.55
N TYR A 93 3.86 -9.56 -1.51
CA TYR A 93 5.02 -8.76 -1.93
C TYR A 93 5.34 -7.62 -0.97
N GLY A 94 4.39 -7.19 -0.15
CA GLY A 94 4.66 -6.29 0.97
C GLY A 94 5.51 -6.97 2.04
N LEU A 95 5.33 -8.30 2.21
CA LEU A 95 6.18 -9.09 3.07
C LEU A 95 7.49 -9.46 2.38
N ASN A 96 7.44 -9.97 1.14
CA ASN A 96 8.60 -10.45 0.39
C ASN A 96 8.40 -10.26 -1.12
N VAL A 97 9.10 -9.33 -1.74
CA VAL A 97 9.04 -9.10 -3.20
C VAL A 97 9.48 -10.32 -4.02
N PHE A 98 10.19 -11.26 -3.40
CA PHE A 98 10.61 -12.53 -4.04
C PHE A 98 9.71 -13.71 -3.67
N ALA A 99 8.47 -13.44 -3.22
CA ALA A 99 7.52 -14.47 -2.80
C ALA A 99 7.29 -15.59 -3.82
N ASP A 100 7.40 -15.30 -5.12
CA ASP A 100 7.17 -16.27 -6.21
C ASP A 100 8.46 -16.95 -6.69
N MET A 101 9.60 -16.62 -6.11
CA MET A 101 10.87 -17.26 -6.44
C MET A 101 11.00 -18.61 -5.74
N LYS A 102 11.90 -19.45 -6.26
CA LYS A 102 12.20 -20.74 -5.60
C LYS A 102 12.87 -20.51 -4.24
N PRO A 103 12.57 -21.34 -3.25
CA PRO A 103 13.24 -21.26 -1.95
C PRO A 103 14.77 -21.26 -2.11
N GLY A 104 15.43 -20.28 -1.49
CA GLY A 104 16.87 -20.10 -1.55
C GLY A 104 17.40 -19.38 -2.79
N GLU A 105 16.56 -19.02 -3.74
CA GLU A 105 16.93 -18.14 -4.84
C GLU A 105 16.99 -16.68 -4.34
N SER A 106 18.07 -15.99 -4.66
CA SER A 106 18.26 -14.56 -4.34
C SER A 106 18.72 -13.82 -5.59
N LEU A 107 18.23 -12.59 -5.74
CA LEU A 107 18.70 -11.66 -6.77
C LEU A 107 19.71 -10.65 -6.23
N LEU A 108 20.02 -10.70 -4.93
CA LEU A 108 20.95 -9.75 -4.36
C LEU A 108 22.36 -9.93 -4.91
N THR A 109 23.03 -8.83 -5.18
CA THR A 109 24.47 -8.79 -5.37
C THR A 109 25.18 -8.94 -4.00
N PRO A 110 26.49 -9.20 -3.94
CA PRO A 110 27.21 -9.16 -2.67
C PRO A 110 27.03 -7.83 -1.91
N ALA A 111 26.89 -6.71 -2.62
CA ALA A 111 26.59 -5.40 -2.02
C ALA A 111 25.18 -5.37 -1.44
N GLY A 112 24.20 -5.94 -2.14
CA GLY A 112 22.82 -6.07 -1.68
C GLY A 112 22.72 -6.93 -0.42
N GLU A 113 23.41 -8.08 -0.37
CA GLU A 113 23.46 -8.93 0.82
C GLU A 113 24.09 -8.21 2.02
N ALA A 114 25.19 -7.47 1.79
CA ALA A 114 25.81 -6.67 2.82
C ALA A 114 24.90 -5.55 3.34
N ALA A 115 24.18 -4.87 2.45
CA ALA A 115 23.22 -3.83 2.81
C ALA A 115 22.05 -4.41 3.63
N MET A 116 21.48 -5.56 3.20
CA MET A 116 20.40 -6.24 3.93
C MET A 116 20.87 -6.67 5.33
N LYS A 117 22.06 -7.25 5.44
CA LYS A 117 22.65 -7.67 6.72
C LYS A 117 22.90 -6.48 7.64
N LYS A 118 23.42 -5.37 7.10
CA LYS A 118 23.64 -4.12 7.85
C LYS A 118 22.32 -3.60 8.41
N ARG A 119 21.27 -3.51 7.58
CA ARG A 119 19.94 -3.07 7.99
C ARG A 119 19.36 -3.96 9.10
N ALA A 120 19.46 -5.28 8.98
CA ALA A 120 19.00 -6.21 9.99
C ALA A 120 19.71 -6.03 11.34
N ALA A 121 20.99 -5.65 11.32
CA ALA A 121 21.77 -5.35 12.54
C ALA A 121 21.44 -3.98 13.15
N GLU A 122 21.01 -3.03 12.31
CA GLU A 122 20.64 -1.67 12.71
C GLU A 122 19.13 -1.56 13.04
N GLN A 123 18.40 -2.68 13.08
CA GLN A 123 16.96 -2.73 13.30
C GLN A 123 16.63 -2.00 14.61
N ARG A 124 16.20 -0.74 14.47
CA ARG A 124 15.80 0.14 15.56
C ARG A 124 14.31 -0.03 15.77
N VAL A 125 13.94 -0.31 17.00
CA VAL A 125 12.52 -0.44 17.43
C VAL A 125 11.78 0.89 17.25
N ASP A 126 12.52 1.99 17.19
CA ASP A 126 12.00 3.35 17.00
C ASP A 126 11.58 3.67 15.56
N ASN A 127 11.83 2.79 14.59
CA ASN A 127 11.52 3.00 13.18
C ASN A 127 10.10 2.56 12.77
N VAL A 128 9.37 1.91 13.65
CA VAL A 128 8.06 1.30 13.34
C VAL A 128 6.97 2.35 13.05
N CYS A 129 7.15 3.58 13.51
CA CYS A 129 6.14 4.63 13.42
C CYS A 129 6.64 5.95 12.80
N HIS A 130 7.68 5.97 11.99
CA HIS A 130 8.25 7.22 11.49
C HIS A 130 8.27 7.36 9.96
N GLY A 131 7.16 7.00 9.27
CA GLY A 131 7.05 7.26 7.83
C GLY A 131 8.11 6.57 6.98
N GLU A 132 8.79 5.55 7.52
CA GLU A 132 9.79 4.77 6.80
C GLU A 132 9.16 3.78 5.80
N TYR A 133 7.85 3.84 5.65
CA TYR A 133 7.14 3.09 4.61
C TYR A 133 7.29 3.80 3.28
N GLY A 134 8.46 3.69 2.68
CA GLY A 134 8.64 4.13 1.31
C GLY A 134 7.85 3.27 0.34
N TRP A 135 7.61 3.79 -0.86
CA TRP A 135 7.12 2.97 -1.95
C TRP A 135 8.15 1.87 -2.30
N PRO A 136 7.74 0.63 -2.60
CA PRO A 136 6.34 0.17 -2.76
C PRO A 136 5.62 -0.28 -1.48
N VAL A 137 6.32 -0.40 -0.35
CA VAL A 137 5.77 -0.98 0.89
C VAL A 137 4.47 -0.28 1.30
N ALA A 138 4.42 1.05 1.24
CA ALA A 138 3.24 1.83 1.62
C ALA A 138 1.95 1.43 0.87
N GLY A 139 2.06 0.96 -0.38
CA GLY A 139 0.91 0.51 -1.18
C GLY A 139 0.55 -0.97 -0.99
N LEU A 140 1.29 -1.71 -0.16
CA LEU A 140 1.15 -3.16 0.03
C LEU A 140 0.86 -3.55 1.48
N LEU A 141 0.64 -2.56 2.34
CA LEU A 141 0.17 -2.73 3.71
C LEU A 141 -1.35 -2.92 3.73
N ALA A 142 -1.90 -3.15 4.93
CA ALA A 142 -3.33 -3.39 5.14
C ALA A 142 -4.22 -2.22 4.73
N GLU A 143 -3.69 -1.01 4.87
CA GLU A 143 -4.42 0.23 4.67
C GLU A 143 -4.58 0.52 3.17
N PRO A 144 -5.77 0.99 2.77
CA PRO A 144 -6.03 1.37 1.39
C PRO A 144 -5.31 2.66 1.01
N PHE A 145 -5.30 2.94 -0.29
CA PHE A 145 -4.87 4.22 -0.81
C PHE A 145 -5.92 4.81 -1.75
N LYS A 146 -5.91 6.12 -1.90
CA LYS A 146 -6.79 6.85 -2.82
C LYS A 146 -5.99 7.41 -3.98
N LEU A 147 -6.37 7.03 -5.20
CA LEU A 147 -5.92 7.70 -6.42
C LEU A 147 -6.82 8.89 -6.70
N VAL A 148 -6.22 10.03 -6.97
CA VAL A 148 -6.90 11.24 -7.44
C VAL A 148 -6.22 11.67 -8.74
N GLN A 149 -6.90 11.48 -9.85
CA GLN A 149 -6.37 11.77 -11.18
C GLN A 149 -6.81 13.14 -11.66
N ALA A 150 -5.85 13.96 -12.06
CA ALA A 150 -6.05 15.24 -12.72
C ALA A 150 -5.29 15.27 -14.06
N PRO A 151 -5.57 16.20 -14.98
CA PRO A 151 -5.03 16.18 -16.35
C PRO A 151 -3.50 16.19 -16.46
N LYS A 152 -2.81 16.77 -15.49
CA LYS A 152 -1.35 16.92 -15.51
C LYS A 152 -0.64 16.32 -14.31
N GLU A 153 -1.42 15.73 -13.41
CA GLU A 153 -0.92 15.21 -12.16
C GLU A 153 -1.84 14.14 -11.61
N THR A 154 -1.27 13.10 -11.03
CA THR A 154 -2.01 12.09 -10.27
C THR A 154 -1.44 12.06 -8.86
N MET A 155 -2.32 12.13 -7.87
CA MET A 155 -1.96 12.00 -6.47
C MET A 155 -2.32 10.61 -5.97
N ILE A 156 -1.41 9.99 -5.23
CA ILE A 156 -1.71 8.81 -4.42
C ILE A 156 -1.65 9.25 -2.96
N LEU A 157 -2.78 9.12 -2.28
CA LEU A 157 -2.93 9.41 -0.85
C LEU A 157 -3.00 8.07 -0.13
N TYR A 158 -2.00 7.76 0.69
CA TYR A 158 -1.97 6.54 1.49
C TYR A 158 -2.62 6.82 2.84
N GLU A 159 -3.47 5.90 3.30
CA GLU A 159 -4.02 6.00 4.65
C GLU A 159 -2.92 5.85 5.71
N VAL A 160 -1.97 4.94 5.44
CA VAL A 160 -0.82 4.75 6.33
C VAL A 160 0.01 6.02 6.45
N ASP A 161 0.17 6.51 7.67
CA ASP A 161 0.96 7.69 8.05
C ASP A 161 0.61 8.98 7.27
N GLY A 162 -0.56 9.06 6.64
CA GLY A 162 -0.97 10.21 5.84
C GLY A 162 0.00 10.53 4.70
N LEU A 163 0.74 9.55 4.22
CA LEU A 163 1.69 9.73 3.12
C LEU A 163 0.98 10.13 1.83
N HIS A 164 1.66 10.91 1.03
CA HIS A 164 1.17 11.26 -0.29
C HIS A 164 2.29 11.21 -1.33
N ARG A 165 1.93 10.86 -2.55
CA ARG A 165 2.85 10.78 -3.68
C ARG A 165 2.29 11.56 -4.85
N GLN A 166 3.10 12.45 -5.42
CA GLN A 166 2.80 13.18 -6.64
C GLN A 166 3.39 12.42 -7.84
N ILE A 167 2.59 12.30 -8.88
CA ILE A 167 3.01 11.73 -10.18
C ILE A 167 2.72 12.79 -11.24
N PHE A 168 3.75 13.41 -11.75
CA PHE A 168 3.62 14.47 -12.74
C PHE A 168 3.36 13.89 -14.13
N ALA A 169 2.26 14.28 -14.76
CA ALA A 169 1.84 13.82 -16.09
C ALA A 169 1.77 15.00 -17.10
N ASP A 170 2.61 16.01 -16.92
CA ASP A 170 2.64 17.25 -17.71
C ASP A 170 3.72 17.24 -18.82
N GLY A 171 4.37 16.09 -19.04
CA GLY A 171 5.40 15.90 -20.06
C GLY A 171 6.82 16.32 -19.65
N ARG A 172 7.00 16.65 -18.36
CA ARG A 172 8.34 16.97 -17.85
C ARG A 172 9.28 15.75 -17.90
N GLN A 173 10.58 16.02 -17.87
CA GLN A 173 11.62 15.01 -17.75
C GLN A 173 12.12 14.96 -16.29
N PHE A 174 12.83 13.89 -15.94
CA PHE A 174 13.57 13.82 -14.70
C PHE A 174 14.65 14.91 -14.65
N PRO A 175 14.94 15.46 -13.46
CA PRO A 175 16.12 16.28 -13.29
C PRO A 175 17.39 15.44 -13.55
N ASP A 176 18.47 16.08 -13.99
CA ASP A 176 19.75 15.40 -14.21
C ASP A 176 20.31 14.82 -12.90
N GLU A 177 20.09 15.53 -11.80
CA GLU A 177 20.48 15.12 -10.45
C GLU A 177 19.32 15.32 -9.46
N PHE A 178 19.24 14.47 -8.44
CA PHE A 178 18.29 14.58 -7.34
C PHE A 178 19.00 15.16 -6.11
N GLU A 179 18.88 16.44 -5.92
CA GLU A 179 19.48 17.16 -4.78
C GLU A 179 18.97 16.64 -3.43
N PHE A 180 17.70 16.21 -3.40
CA PHE A 180 17.04 15.70 -2.18
C PHE A 180 16.36 14.34 -2.45
N PRO A 181 17.10 13.21 -2.38
CA PRO A 181 16.51 11.89 -2.49
C PRO A 181 15.42 11.66 -1.43
N ALA A 182 14.27 11.12 -1.85
CA ALA A 182 13.07 11.03 -1.03
C ALA A 182 12.66 9.58 -0.74
N TYR A 183 11.84 9.39 0.29
CA TYR A 183 11.28 8.08 0.63
C TYR A 183 10.37 7.51 -0.46
N LEU A 184 9.58 8.36 -1.10
CA LEU A 184 8.65 7.98 -2.17
C LEU A 184 9.21 8.27 -3.57
N GLY A 185 10.44 8.81 -3.64
CA GLY A 185 11.09 9.21 -4.87
C GLY A 185 10.39 10.37 -5.58
N TYR A 186 10.77 10.60 -6.82
CA TYR A 186 10.19 11.57 -7.75
C TYR A 186 9.57 10.82 -8.92
N SER A 187 8.29 11.05 -9.21
CA SER A 187 7.52 10.23 -10.14
C SER A 187 7.03 11.04 -11.33
N ILE A 188 7.18 10.46 -12.53
CA ILE A 188 6.66 10.99 -13.78
C ILE A 188 5.74 9.94 -14.40
N GLY A 189 4.55 10.36 -14.86
CA GLY A 189 3.55 9.50 -15.46
C GLY A 189 3.27 9.85 -16.92
N ARG A 190 2.94 8.83 -17.71
CA ARG A 190 2.46 8.98 -19.08
C ARG A 190 1.48 7.88 -19.44
N TRP A 191 0.61 8.16 -20.38
CA TRP A 191 -0.28 7.15 -20.93
C TRP A 191 0.36 6.38 -22.08
N ASP A 192 0.24 5.06 -22.04
CA ASP A 192 0.58 4.12 -23.11
C ASP A 192 -0.70 3.32 -23.43
N GLY A 193 -1.44 3.78 -24.43
CA GLY A 193 -2.80 3.26 -24.66
C GLY A 193 -3.72 3.52 -23.47
N ASP A 194 -4.27 2.45 -22.89
CA ASP A 194 -5.11 2.45 -21.70
C ASP A 194 -4.33 2.13 -20.40
N THR A 195 -3.02 2.11 -20.47
CA THR A 195 -2.14 1.86 -19.33
C THR A 195 -1.46 3.15 -18.89
N PHE A 196 -1.58 3.51 -17.63
CA PHE A 196 -0.83 4.61 -17.05
C PHE A 196 0.53 4.10 -16.57
N VAL A 197 1.59 4.55 -17.22
CA VAL A 197 2.98 4.16 -16.91
C VAL A 197 3.60 5.24 -16.06
N VAL A 198 4.12 4.84 -14.91
CA VAL A 198 4.79 5.72 -13.95
C VAL A 198 6.23 5.27 -13.80
N GLU A 199 7.15 6.18 -13.97
CA GLU A 199 8.56 5.98 -13.69
C GLU A 199 8.95 6.78 -12.45
N THR A 200 9.71 6.18 -11.54
CA THR A 200 10.14 6.80 -10.30
C THR A 200 11.63 6.61 -10.09
N ARG A 201 12.30 7.71 -9.77
CA ARG A 201 13.73 7.79 -9.44
C ARG A 201 13.94 8.70 -8.24
N GLY A 202 15.19 8.91 -7.82
CA GLY A 202 15.50 9.82 -6.72
C GLY A 202 15.04 9.32 -5.36
N PHE A 203 15.10 8.02 -5.18
CA PHE A 203 14.89 7.41 -3.87
C PHE A 203 16.09 7.62 -2.94
N ASN A 204 15.84 7.73 -1.63
CA ASN A 204 16.88 7.52 -0.65
C ASN A 204 17.06 6.01 -0.36
N ASP A 205 18.15 5.64 0.30
CA ASP A 205 18.50 4.27 0.67
C ASP A 205 17.98 3.86 2.06
N ARG A 206 17.12 4.69 2.68
CA ARG A 206 16.74 4.54 4.10
C ARG A 206 15.67 3.50 4.35
N THR A 207 14.78 3.23 3.38
CA THR A 207 13.72 2.23 3.54
C THR A 207 13.98 0.97 2.72
N PRO A 208 13.54 -0.20 3.20
CA PRO A 208 13.51 -1.41 2.39
C PRO A 208 12.40 -1.33 1.34
N ILE A 209 12.43 -2.25 0.38
CA ILE A 209 11.35 -2.41 -0.60
C ILE A 209 10.26 -3.37 -0.13
N ASP A 210 10.47 -4.10 0.98
CA ASP A 210 9.51 -5.03 1.57
C ASP A 210 9.77 -5.29 3.06
N GLY A 211 8.88 -6.08 3.69
CA GLY A 211 8.95 -6.43 5.10
C GLY A 211 10.10 -7.38 5.48
N MET A 212 10.70 -8.09 4.50
CA MET A 212 11.90 -8.89 4.73
C MET A 212 13.18 -8.04 4.80
N GLY A 213 13.08 -6.75 4.50
CA GLY A 213 14.20 -5.82 4.59
C GLY A 213 15.08 -5.78 3.35
N HIS A 214 14.58 -6.21 2.20
CA HIS A 214 15.33 -6.09 0.95
C HIS A 214 15.70 -4.64 0.68
N PRO A 215 16.99 -4.32 0.45
CA PRO A 215 17.46 -2.95 0.38
C PRO A 215 17.14 -2.30 -0.95
N ARG A 216 17.19 -0.98 -0.99
CA ARG A 216 17.27 -0.18 -2.21
C ARG A 216 18.43 0.80 -2.12
N SER A 217 18.97 1.20 -3.27
CA SER A 217 19.96 2.27 -3.36
C SER A 217 19.35 3.52 -4.01
N GLU A 218 20.08 4.61 -4.03
CA GLU A 218 19.71 5.83 -4.76
C GLU A 218 19.68 5.62 -6.27
N ALA A 219 20.34 4.55 -6.78
CA ALA A 219 20.30 4.17 -8.20
C ALA A 219 19.01 3.45 -8.59
N MET A 220 18.14 3.13 -7.62
CA MET A 220 16.90 2.41 -7.93
C MET A 220 16.01 3.22 -8.87
N HIS A 221 15.52 2.53 -9.90
CA HIS A 221 14.48 2.97 -10.81
C HIS A 221 13.30 2.00 -10.71
N VAL A 222 12.11 2.53 -10.50
CA VAL A 222 10.88 1.73 -10.46
C VAL A 222 9.97 2.15 -11.61
N THR A 223 9.46 1.17 -12.36
CA THR A 223 8.44 1.39 -13.39
C THR A 223 7.17 0.68 -12.96
N GLU A 224 6.07 1.41 -12.91
CA GLU A 224 4.75 0.90 -12.59
C GLU A 224 3.84 1.05 -13.81
N ARG A 225 3.02 0.03 -14.07
CA ARG A 225 2.07 0.01 -15.16
C ARG A 225 0.69 -0.27 -14.62
N TYR A 226 -0.14 0.76 -14.49
CA TYR A 226 -1.51 0.69 -13.98
C TYR A 226 -2.49 0.48 -15.11
N HIS A 227 -3.26 -0.59 -15.04
CA HIS A 227 -4.31 -0.92 -15.99
C HIS A 227 -5.64 -1.17 -15.27
N ARG A 228 -6.59 -0.24 -15.41
CA ARG A 228 -7.93 -0.43 -14.87
C ARG A 228 -8.72 -1.34 -15.80
N ARG A 229 -8.87 -2.61 -15.39
CA ARG A 229 -9.49 -3.68 -16.19
C ARG A 229 -10.99 -3.47 -16.38
N ASP A 230 -11.65 -3.06 -15.30
CA ASP A 230 -13.07 -2.75 -15.23
C ASP A 230 -13.35 -1.71 -14.14
N PHE A 231 -14.63 -1.50 -13.75
CA PHE A 231 -14.96 -0.50 -12.74
C PHE A 231 -14.28 -0.77 -11.40
N GLY A 232 -14.23 -2.03 -10.97
CA GLY A 232 -13.82 -2.44 -9.64
C GLY A 232 -12.39 -2.95 -9.51
N HIS A 233 -11.64 -3.12 -10.60
CA HIS A 233 -10.36 -3.82 -10.53
C HIS A 233 -9.25 -3.06 -11.25
N LEU A 234 -8.10 -2.94 -10.59
CA LEU A 234 -6.90 -2.27 -11.07
C LEU A 234 -5.72 -3.23 -10.99
N ASP A 235 -5.16 -3.60 -12.13
CA ASP A 235 -3.95 -4.42 -12.23
C ASP A 235 -2.73 -3.53 -12.31
N THR A 236 -1.68 -3.87 -11.58
CA THR A 236 -0.41 -3.12 -11.60
C THR A 236 0.76 -4.07 -11.76
N GLU A 237 1.65 -3.76 -12.70
CA GLU A 237 2.96 -4.40 -12.81
C GLU A 237 4.00 -3.41 -12.28
N VAL A 238 4.82 -3.86 -11.32
CA VAL A 238 5.89 -3.06 -10.72
C VAL A 238 7.23 -3.70 -11.03
N THR A 239 8.04 -3.01 -11.82
CA THR A 239 9.39 -3.44 -12.21
C THR A 239 10.42 -2.66 -11.42
N PHE A 240 11.33 -3.36 -10.78
CA PHE A 240 12.45 -2.83 -10.01
C PHE A 240 13.74 -3.00 -10.80
N ASP A 241 14.51 -1.94 -10.89
CA ASP A 241 15.83 -1.89 -11.51
C ASP A 241 16.80 -1.14 -10.59
N ASP A 242 17.66 -1.88 -9.93
CA ASP A 242 18.74 -1.34 -9.09
C ASP A 242 20.01 -2.17 -9.32
N PRO A 243 20.81 -1.82 -10.33
CA PRO A 243 21.99 -2.61 -10.71
C PRO A 243 23.08 -2.65 -9.66
N THR A 244 23.00 -1.79 -8.62
CA THR A 244 23.94 -1.80 -7.50
C THR A 244 23.65 -2.97 -6.56
N LEU A 245 22.38 -3.23 -6.30
CA LEU A 245 21.97 -4.18 -5.25
C LEU A 245 21.37 -5.47 -5.80
N TYR A 246 20.94 -5.50 -7.08
CA TYR A 246 20.32 -6.67 -7.70
C TYR A 246 21.03 -7.08 -8.98
N THR A 247 21.10 -8.38 -9.22
CA THR A 247 21.79 -8.97 -10.38
C THR A 247 21.04 -8.82 -11.68
N ARG A 248 19.74 -8.53 -11.64
CA ARG A 248 18.86 -8.24 -12.78
C ARG A 248 17.61 -7.52 -12.32
N THR A 249 16.91 -6.90 -13.25
CA THR A 249 15.56 -6.37 -13.04
C THR A 249 14.59 -7.50 -12.70
N PHE A 250 13.54 -7.18 -11.92
CA PHE A 250 12.46 -8.10 -11.61
C PHE A 250 11.12 -7.35 -11.53
N THR A 251 10.04 -8.09 -11.77
CA THR A 251 8.68 -7.51 -11.82
C THR A 251 7.76 -8.31 -10.91
N VAL A 252 6.93 -7.60 -10.16
CA VAL A 252 5.80 -8.16 -9.40
C VAL A 252 4.50 -7.67 -9.98
N LYS A 253 3.43 -8.47 -9.85
CA LYS A 253 2.08 -8.14 -10.31
C LYS A 253 1.14 -8.07 -9.12
N ILE A 254 0.46 -6.95 -8.99
CA ILE A 254 -0.42 -6.65 -7.88
C ILE A 254 -1.79 -6.31 -8.44
N ALA A 255 -2.82 -6.97 -7.95
CA ALA A 255 -4.19 -6.62 -8.23
C ALA A 255 -4.79 -5.86 -7.04
N TYR A 256 -5.63 -4.87 -7.36
CA TYR A 256 -6.34 -4.05 -6.39
C TYR A 256 -7.83 -4.06 -6.67
N ASP A 257 -8.61 -4.09 -5.60
CA ASP A 257 -10.06 -3.97 -5.59
C ASP A 257 -10.47 -2.54 -5.22
N LEU A 258 -11.46 -2.00 -5.94
CA LEU A 258 -12.08 -0.73 -5.60
C LEU A 258 -12.97 -0.91 -4.36
N ILE A 259 -12.86 0.01 -3.41
CA ILE A 259 -13.76 0.10 -2.26
C ILE A 259 -14.66 1.33 -2.44
N PRO A 260 -15.79 1.24 -3.15
CA PRO A 260 -16.55 2.40 -3.59
C PRO A 260 -17.26 3.16 -2.48
N SER A 261 -17.47 2.53 -1.33
CA SER A 261 -18.15 3.13 -0.17
C SER A 261 -17.18 3.49 0.97
N TYR A 262 -15.89 3.54 0.69
CA TYR A 262 -14.87 3.84 1.67
C TYR A 262 -14.16 5.15 1.32
N ASP A 263 -13.72 5.87 2.32
CA ASP A 263 -12.78 6.96 2.17
C ASP A 263 -11.61 6.74 3.13
N ILE A 264 -10.43 7.27 2.79
CA ILE A 264 -9.23 7.09 3.61
C ILE A 264 -9.34 7.92 4.88
N PHE A 265 -8.78 7.38 5.96
CA PHE A 265 -8.74 8.02 7.27
C PHE A 265 -7.40 8.71 7.49
N GLU A 266 -7.41 9.68 8.38
CA GLU A 266 -6.20 10.22 8.95
C GLU A 266 -5.67 9.24 10.00
N MET A 267 -4.56 8.57 9.71
CA MET A 267 -3.93 7.61 10.61
C MET A 267 -2.47 8.00 10.84
N PHE A 268 -2.14 8.22 12.10
CA PHE A 268 -0.77 8.43 12.54
C PHE A 268 -0.34 7.32 13.49
N CYS A 269 0.68 6.59 13.15
CA CYS A 269 1.19 5.46 13.94
C CYS A 269 1.51 5.85 15.40
N THR A 270 1.88 7.11 15.64
CA THR A 270 2.20 7.61 16.99
C THR A 270 0.97 8.02 17.81
N GLN A 271 -0.23 7.99 17.24
CA GLN A 271 -1.42 8.63 17.84
C GLN A 271 -1.98 7.92 19.07
N ASN A 272 -1.58 6.75 19.43
CA ASN A 272 -1.97 6.05 20.68
C ASN A 272 -0.81 5.29 21.31
N GLU A 273 0.42 5.68 20.99
CA GLU A 273 1.61 5.03 21.51
C GLU A 273 1.74 5.26 23.02
N LYS A 274 1.31 4.28 23.82
CA LYS A 274 1.41 4.28 25.28
C LYS A 274 2.68 3.60 25.77
N ASP A 275 3.32 2.82 24.93
CA ASP A 275 4.43 1.94 25.31
C ASP A 275 5.80 2.46 24.88
N ARG A 276 5.88 3.65 24.28
CA ARG A 276 7.13 4.27 23.81
C ARG A 276 8.22 4.31 24.88
N ALA A 277 7.86 4.56 26.14
CA ALA A 277 8.81 4.57 27.26
C ALA A 277 9.36 3.16 27.60
N HIS A 278 8.70 2.09 27.13
CA HIS A 278 9.10 0.71 27.36
C HIS A 278 9.83 0.09 26.16
N MET A 279 9.76 0.73 24.98
CA MET A 279 10.39 0.27 23.75
C MET A 279 11.84 0.72 23.61
N VAL A 280 12.24 1.77 24.31
CA VAL A 280 13.61 2.31 24.30
C VAL A 280 14.38 1.71 25.48
N LYS A 281 15.17 0.68 25.23
CA LYS A 281 16.23 0.23 26.11
C LYS A 281 17.53 0.17 25.35
#